data_8d87808197f9c7208f8b386ba8a8f193
#
_entry.id   8d87808197f9c7208f8b386ba8a8f193
#
_cell.length_a   1.000
_cell.length_b   1.000
_cell.length_c   1.000
_cell.angle_alpha   90.00
_cell.angle_beta   90.00
_cell.angle_gamma   90.00
#
_symmetry.space_group_name_H-M   'P 1'
#
loop_
_entity.id
_entity.type
_entity.pdbx_description
1 polymer ?
#
loop_
_entity_poly.entity_id
_entity_poly.type
_entity_poly.pdbx_seq_one_letter_code
_entity_poly.pdbx_strand_id
1 'polypeptide(L)'
;MRLSDFVGAAVQAPKALEAIQNPDCGWFYRRNAETFRQIPGTPIAYWASDALVESFTKGRRLDAVATPRQGLATSDNGRFLRKWWEVAPSNTSRDCSGRPEAKQSGSRWFPIIRGGSYRKWWGDYDEVVNWFDDGREMKEAILSK
;
A
#
# COMPACT_ATOMS: atom_id res chain seq x y z
N MET A 1 1.60 25.76 13.81
CA MET A 1 0.36 25.17 14.36
C MET A 1 -0.33 24.36 13.27
N ARG A 2 -0.84 23.19 13.60
CA ARG A 2 -1.57 22.33 12.66
C ARG A 2 -3.07 22.54 12.88
N LEU A 3 -3.69 23.34 12.01
CA LEU A 3 -5.11 23.70 12.13
C LEU A 3 -6.06 22.50 11.97
N SER A 4 -5.64 21.45 11.29
CA SER A 4 -6.42 20.21 11.13
C SER A 4 -6.68 19.47 12.46
N ASP A 5 -5.90 19.76 13.51
CA ASP A 5 -6.08 19.16 14.83
C ASP A 5 -7.25 19.80 15.60
N PHE A 6 -7.79 20.90 15.07
CA PHE A 6 -8.88 21.66 15.68
C PHE A 6 -10.03 21.83 14.67
N VAL A 7 -11.19 21.31 15.02
CA VAL A 7 -12.36 21.32 14.12
C VAL A 7 -13.16 22.60 14.29
N GLY A 8 -13.33 23.33 13.18
CA GLY A 8 -14.15 24.54 13.10
C GLY A 8 -13.45 25.83 13.50
N ALA A 9 -13.80 26.91 12.81
CA ALA A 9 -13.18 28.23 13.00
C ALA A 9 -13.31 28.77 14.43
N ALA A 10 -14.43 28.48 15.09
CA ALA A 10 -14.67 28.91 16.47
C ALA A 10 -13.64 28.34 17.48
N VAL A 11 -13.09 27.14 17.20
CA VAL A 11 -12.05 26.51 18.02
C VAL A 11 -10.66 26.92 17.53
N GLN A 12 -10.47 27.07 16.23
CA GLN A 12 -9.19 27.39 15.63
C GLN A 12 -8.68 28.79 16.01
N ALA A 13 -9.55 29.79 16.04
CA ALA A 13 -9.14 31.17 16.33
C ALA A 13 -8.60 31.35 17.76
N PRO A 14 -9.28 30.89 18.83
CA PRO A 14 -8.72 30.92 20.18
C PRO A 14 -7.41 30.13 20.32
N LYS A 15 -7.33 28.97 19.66
CA LYS A 15 -6.12 28.14 19.70
C LYS A 15 -4.94 28.76 18.97
N ALA A 16 -5.19 29.50 17.90
CA ALA A 16 -4.15 30.27 17.23
C ALA A 16 -3.63 31.41 18.13
N LEU A 17 -4.52 32.12 18.79
CA LEU A 17 -4.12 33.20 19.75
C LEU A 17 -3.33 32.63 20.91
N GLU A 18 -3.79 31.53 21.50
CA GLU A 18 -3.06 30.82 22.57
C GLU A 18 -1.64 30.43 22.11
N ALA A 19 -1.48 29.87 20.91
CA ALA A 19 -0.18 29.49 20.38
C ALA A 19 0.77 30.68 20.15
N ILE A 20 0.22 31.86 19.83
CA ILE A 20 1.02 33.08 19.68
C ILE A 20 1.48 33.60 21.07
N GLN A 21 0.60 33.55 22.05
CA GLN A 21 0.87 34.05 23.40
C GLN A 21 1.72 33.09 24.22
N ASN A 22 1.58 31.79 24.01
CA ASN A 22 2.30 30.73 24.70
C ASN A 22 2.95 29.75 23.72
N PRO A 23 4.22 29.97 23.33
CA PRO A 23 4.94 29.06 22.39
C PRO A 23 5.09 27.62 22.95
N ASP A 24 4.93 27.40 24.24
CA ASP A 24 5.07 26.10 24.89
C ASP A 24 3.73 25.33 25.01
N CYS A 25 2.69 25.78 24.31
CA CYS A 25 1.36 25.20 24.35
C CYS A 25 1.27 23.76 23.73
N GLY A 26 2.34 23.27 23.12
CA GLY A 26 2.43 21.91 22.55
C GLY A 26 1.96 21.79 21.09
N TRP A 27 1.29 22.80 20.52
CA TRP A 27 0.87 22.83 19.10
C TRP A 27 1.46 24.03 18.35
N PHE A 28 2.38 24.78 18.95
CA PHE A 28 3.21 25.80 18.31
C PHE A 28 4.56 25.21 17.92
N TYR A 29 4.94 25.32 16.65
CA TYR A 29 6.17 24.74 16.14
C TYR A 29 7.02 25.80 15.48
N ARG A 30 8.32 25.78 15.74
CA ARG A 30 9.35 26.56 15.04
C ARG A 30 10.36 25.59 14.47
N ARG A 31 10.56 25.62 13.16
CA ARG A 31 11.51 24.74 12.47
C ARG A 31 12.31 25.55 11.44
N ASN A 32 13.57 25.17 11.26
CA ASN A 32 14.39 25.69 10.19
C ASN A 32 13.98 25.02 8.87
N ALA A 33 13.95 25.78 7.77
CA ALA A 33 13.68 25.25 6.43
C ALA A 33 14.65 24.13 6.01
N GLU A 34 15.90 24.17 6.44
CA GLU A 34 16.89 23.13 6.21
C GLU A 34 16.48 21.76 6.74
N THR A 35 15.72 21.72 7.86
CA THR A 35 15.21 20.47 8.43
C THR A 35 14.27 19.75 7.44
N PHE A 36 13.49 20.47 6.66
CA PHE A 36 12.58 19.88 5.67
C PHE A 36 13.32 19.24 4.49
N ARG A 37 14.49 19.75 4.15
CA ARG A 37 15.33 19.21 3.06
C ARG A 37 15.92 17.83 3.41
N GLN A 38 15.96 17.48 4.67
CA GLN A 38 16.45 16.18 5.14
C GLN A 38 15.46 15.04 4.86
N ILE A 39 14.19 15.37 4.60
CA ILE A 39 13.14 14.39 4.28
C ILE A 39 12.98 14.34 2.76
N PRO A 40 13.00 13.15 2.12
CA PRO A 40 12.76 13.03 0.68
C PRO A 40 11.43 13.67 0.26
N GLY A 41 11.46 14.45 -0.82
CA GLY A 41 10.29 15.22 -1.27
C GLY A 41 10.07 16.54 -0.54
N THR A 42 10.95 16.91 0.41
CA THR A 42 10.91 18.19 1.15
C THR A 42 9.53 18.60 1.69
N PRO A 43 8.77 17.68 2.35
CA PRO A 43 7.48 18.05 2.91
C PRO A 43 7.66 19.07 4.04
N ILE A 44 6.75 20.03 4.14
CA ILE A 44 6.74 21.01 5.26
C ILE A 44 6.21 20.33 6.53
N ALA A 45 6.99 19.38 7.06
CA ALA A 45 6.64 18.56 8.23
C ALA A 45 7.10 19.19 9.53
N TYR A 46 6.65 20.42 9.85
CA TYR A 46 7.09 21.17 11.01
C TYR A 46 6.74 20.51 12.36
N TRP A 47 5.80 19.59 12.37
CA TRP A 47 5.39 18.80 13.57
C TRP A 47 6.23 17.54 13.78
N ALA A 48 7.07 17.16 12.81
CA ALA A 48 7.89 15.97 12.90
C ALA A 48 8.91 16.12 14.04
N SER A 49 9.09 15.08 14.85
CA SER A 49 10.13 15.06 15.87
C SER A 49 11.53 14.99 15.23
N ASP A 50 12.55 15.42 15.96
CA ASP A 50 13.94 15.32 15.49
C ASP A 50 14.32 13.85 15.25
N ALA A 51 13.87 12.92 16.09
CA ALA A 51 14.09 11.49 15.90
C ALA A 51 13.49 10.97 14.58
N LEU A 52 12.31 11.48 14.18
CA LEU A 52 11.72 11.13 12.89
C LEU A 52 12.55 11.67 11.72
N VAL A 53 12.99 12.92 11.79
CA VAL A 53 13.86 13.53 10.77
C VAL A 53 15.18 12.78 10.67
N GLU A 54 15.80 12.46 11.79
CA GLU A 54 17.04 11.68 11.85
C GLU A 54 16.90 10.27 11.26
N SER A 55 15.73 9.67 11.33
CA SER A 55 15.51 8.37 10.72
C SER A 55 15.70 8.37 9.19
N PHE A 56 15.45 9.50 8.53
CA PHE A 56 15.70 9.66 7.10
C PHE A 56 17.18 9.91 6.76
N THR A 57 17.95 10.51 7.67
CA THR A 57 19.37 10.80 7.45
C THR A 57 20.29 9.67 7.89
N LYS A 58 19.95 9.00 9.01
CA LYS A 58 20.73 7.91 9.58
C LYS A 58 20.24 6.53 9.16
N GLY A 59 18.95 6.43 8.79
CA GLY A 59 18.31 5.19 8.41
C GLY A 59 18.80 4.68 7.07
N ARG A 60 18.82 3.36 6.92
CA ARG A 60 19.08 2.70 5.65
C ARG A 60 17.84 2.79 4.77
N ARG A 61 17.98 3.24 3.54
CA ARG A 61 16.85 3.34 2.59
C ARG A 61 16.28 1.95 2.29
N LEU A 62 14.97 1.85 2.18
CA LEU A 62 14.30 0.57 1.88
C LEU A 62 14.74 0.01 0.53
N ASP A 63 14.94 0.87 -0.49
CA ASP A 63 15.36 0.47 -1.82
C ASP A 63 16.79 -0.13 -1.87
N ALA A 64 17.60 0.13 -0.82
CA ALA A 64 18.92 -0.49 -0.66
C ALA A 64 18.88 -1.92 -0.08
N VAL A 65 17.75 -2.34 0.48
CA VAL A 65 17.61 -3.63 1.17
C VAL A 65 16.48 -4.50 0.62
N ALA A 66 15.52 -3.91 -0.08
CA ALA A 66 14.37 -4.60 -0.64
C ALA A 66 13.91 -3.89 -1.92
N THR A 67 13.35 -4.64 -2.84
CA THR A 67 12.67 -4.09 -4.01
C THR A 67 11.17 -4.25 -3.82
N PRO A 68 10.43 -3.20 -3.41
CA PRO A 68 8.99 -3.26 -3.30
C PRO A 68 8.38 -3.61 -4.66
N ARG A 69 7.49 -4.57 -4.68
CA ARG A 69 6.77 -4.99 -5.89
C ARG A 69 5.28 -4.98 -5.60
N GLN A 70 4.51 -4.45 -6.53
CA GLN A 70 3.08 -4.68 -6.54
C GLN A 70 2.82 -6.15 -6.85
N GLY A 71 1.92 -6.79 -6.11
CA GLY A 71 1.42 -8.12 -6.44
C GLY A 71 0.62 -8.12 -7.75
N LEU A 72 -0.02 -9.24 -8.04
CA LEU A 72 -0.84 -9.38 -9.23
C LEU A 72 -1.99 -8.37 -9.25
N ALA A 73 -2.04 -7.53 -10.27
CA ALA A 73 -3.15 -6.64 -10.57
C ALA A 73 -3.89 -7.17 -11.80
N THR A 74 -5.17 -7.51 -11.62
CA THR A 74 -5.99 -8.09 -12.71
C THR A 74 -6.55 -7.05 -13.66
N SER A 75 -6.65 -5.79 -13.24
CA SER A 75 -7.34 -4.68 -13.92
C SER A 75 -8.85 -4.91 -14.17
N ASP A 76 -9.31 -6.15 -14.15
CA ASP A 76 -10.71 -6.55 -14.28
C ASP A 76 -10.95 -7.82 -13.46
N ASN A 77 -11.39 -7.63 -12.23
CA ASN A 77 -11.66 -8.73 -11.31
C ASN A 77 -12.83 -9.61 -11.79
N GLY A 78 -13.87 -9.01 -12.37
CA GLY A 78 -15.03 -9.73 -12.84
C GLY A 78 -14.71 -10.70 -13.99
N ARG A 79 -13.70 -10.36 -14.80
CA ARG A 79 -13.23 -11.19 -15.90
C ARG A 79 -12.26 -12.28 -15.45
N PHE A 80 -11.32 -11.94 -14.57
CA PHE A 80 -10.15 -12.77 -14.30
C PHE A 80 -10.18 -13.49 -12.95
N LEU A 81 -11.15 -13.19 -12.07
CA LEU A 81 -11.27 -13.86 -10.78
C LEU A 81 -12.58 -14.66 -10.70
N ARG A 82 -12.50 -15.76 -9.94
CA ARG A 82 -13.66 -16.58 -9.57
C ARG A 82 -13.46 -17.05 -8.13
N LYS A 83 -14.55 -17.45 -7.49
CA LYS A 83 -14.45 -18.25 -6.28
C LYS A 83 -14.07 -19.68 -6.67
N TRP A 84 -13.26 -20.33 -5.83
CA TRP A 84 -12.76 -21.67 -6.15
C TRP A 84 -13.86 -22.70 -6.39
N TRP A 85 -15.05 -22.50 -5.83
CA TRP A 85 -16.21 -23.37 -6.03
C TRP A 85 -17.01 -23.05 -7.30
N GLU A 86 -16.72 -21.97 -8.00
CA GLU A 86 -17.35 -21.60 -9.28
C GLU A 86 -16.65 -22.22 -10.49
N VAL A 87 -15.50 -22.85 -10.27
CA VAL A 87 -14.66 -23.39 -11.34
C VAL A 87 -14.50 -24.92 -11.25
N ALA A 88 -14.31 -25.57 -12.37
CA ALA A 88 -14.10 -27.01 -12.40
C ALA A 88 -12.76 -27.39 -11.75
N PRO A 89 -12.72 -28.32 -10.78
CA PRO A 89 -11.49 -28.79 -10.15
C PRO A 89 -10.46 -29.33 -11.16
N SER A 90 -10.93 -29.99 -12.23
CA SER A 90 -10.08 -30.52 -13.30
C SER A 90 -9.34 -29.46 -14.11
N ASN A 91 -9.76 -28.20 -14.02
CA ASN A 91 -9.14 -27.06 -14.69
C ASN A 91 -8.46 -26.11 -13.71
N THR A 92 -8.18 -26.58 -12.49
CA THR A 92 -7.57 -25.84 -11.40
C THR A 92 -6.31 -26.56 -10.95
N SER A 93 -5.20 -25.84 -10.89
CA SER A 93 -3.96 -26.35 -10.28
C SER A 93 -3.69 -25.59 -8.97
N ARG A 94 -3.39 -26.35 -7.90
CA ARG A 94 -3.18 -25.78 -6.57
C ARG A 94 -1.74 -25.87 -6.06
N ASP A 95 -0.95 -26.76 -6.67
CA ASP A 95 0.35 -27.18 -6.14
C ASP A 95 1.52 -26.80 -7.06
N CYS A 96 1.36 -25.76 -7.89
CA CYS A 96 2.45 -25.29 -8.74
C CYS A 96 3.48 -24.51 -7.94
N SER A 97 4.74 -24.91 -8.03
CA SER A 97 5.88 -24.24 -7.37
C SER A 97 6.32 -22.95 -8.09
N GLY A 98 5.87 -22.74 -9.32
CA GLY A 98 6.22 -21.54 -10.09
C GLY A 98 5.57 -21.44 -11.46
N ARG A 99 5.85 -20.32 -12.14
CA ARG A 99 5.26 -20.00 -13.45
C ARG A 99 5.52 -21.05 -14.55
N PRO A 100 6.72 -21.66 -14.66
CA PRO A 100 6.96 -22.67 -15.68
C PRO A 100 6.05 -23.89 -15.51
N GLU A 101 5.90 -24.37 -14.27
CA GLU A 101 5.02 -25.50 -13.96
C GLU A 101 3.55 -25.15 -14.18
N ALA A 102 3.13 -23.96 -13.75
CA ALA A 102 1.78 -23.46 -14.00
C ALA A 102 1.45 -23.44 -15.51
N LYS A 103 2.38 -23.02 -16.35
CA LYS A 103 2.20 -23.03 -17.80
C LYS A 103 2.11 -24.46 -18.37
N GLN A 104 2.96 -25.38 -17.89
CA GLN A 104 2.96 -26.78 -18.33
C GLN A 104 1.72 -27.56 -17.89
N SER A 105 1.12 -27.19 -16.76
CA SER A 105 -0.08 -27.85 -16.25
C SER A 105 -1.28 -27.76 -17.19
N GLY A 106 -1.32 -26.78 -18.09
CA GLY A 106 -2.45 -26.49 -18.94
C GLY A 106 -3.72 -26.03 -18.21
N SER A 107 -3.65 -25.91 -16.88
CA SER A 107 -4.77 -25.45 -16.05
C SER A 107 -5.06 -23.97 -16.31
N ARG A 108 -6.32 -23.60 -16.09
CA ARG A 108 -6.76 -22.20 -16.26
C ARG A 108 -6.74 -21.43 -14.94
N TRP A 109 -7.09 -22.10 -13.85
CA TRP A 109 -7.36 -21.47 -12.58
C TRP A 109 -6.28 -21.81 -11.56
N PHE A 110 -5.80 -20.78 -10.87
CA PHE A 110 -4.76 -20.91 -9.87
C PHE A 110 -5.15 -20.12 -8.61
N PRO A 111 -4.87 -20.63 -7.40
CA PRO A 111 -5.15 -19.92 -6.17
C PRO A 111 -4.47 -18.55 -6.14
N ILE A 112 -5.18 -17.56 -5.64
CA ILE A 112 -4.63 -16.22 -5.41
C ILE A 112 -4.97 -15.77 -3.98
N ILE A 113 -3.96 -15.21 -3.31
CA ILE A 113 -4.17 -14.57 -2.01
C ILE A 113 -4.38 -13.08 -2.26
N ARG A 114 -5.51 -12.57 -1.81
CA ARG A 114 -5.84 -11.16 -1.87
C ARG A 114 -6.11 -10.62 -0.47
N GLY A 115 -5.81 -9.34 -0.27
CA GLY A 115 -6.21 -8.67 0.95
C GLY A 115 -7.72 -8.64 1.09
N GLY A 116 -8.20 -8.76 2.32
CA GLY A 116 -9.62 -8.75 2.67
C GLY A 116 -9.82 -8.17 4.07
N SER A 117 -10.95 -8.51 4.70
CA SER A 117 -11.23 -8.15 6.08
C SER A 117 -10.19 -8.75 7.02
N TYR A 118 -9.92 -8.07 8.16
CA TYR A 118 -8.98 -8.58 9.14
C TYR A 118 -9.26 -10.03 9.54
N ARG A 119 -8.26 -10.89 9.36
CA ARG A 119 -8.25 -12.29 9.79
C ARG A 119 -6.99 -12.55 10.61
N LYS A 120 -7.15 -13.18 11.76
CA LYS A 120 -6.04 -13.32 12.73
C LYS A 120 -4.97 -14.30 12.26
N TRP A 121 -5.35 -15.47 11.74
CA TRP A 121 -4.40 -16.55 11.45
C TRP A 121 -4.54 -17.19 10.07
N TRP A 122 -5.77 -17.21 9.52
CA TRP A 122 -6.09 -17.91 8.28
C TRP A 122 -7.17 -17.18 7.50
N GLY A 123 -7.04 -17.10 6.18
CA GLY A 123 -8.09 -16.52 5.34
C GLY A 123 -7.62 -16.11 3.96
N ASP A 124 -8.55 -15.52 3.20
CA ASP A 124 -8.35 -14.93 1.88
C ASP A 124 -7.89 -15.93 0.79
N TYR A 125 -8.27 -17.23 0.95
CA TYR A 125 -8.01 -18.31 -0.01
C TYR A 125 -9.24 -18.66 -0.86
N ASP A 126 -10.23 -17.80 -0.89
CA ASP A 126 -11.51 -18.07 -1.55
C ASP A 126 -11.45 -17.90 -3.07
N GLU A 127 -10.43 -17.22 -3.59
CA GLU A 127 -10.38 -16.82 -4.98
C GLU A 127 -9.32 -17.59 -5.77
N VAL A 128 -9.64 -17.78 -7.04
CA VAL A 128 -8.72 -18.27 -8.07
C VAL A 128 -8.64 -17.28 -9.21
N VAL A 129 -7.49 -17.21 -9.83
CA VAL A 129 -7.21 -16.30 -10.94
C VAL A 129 -7.07 -17.09 -12.26
N ASN A 130 -7.61 -16.56 -13.33
CA ASN A 130 -7.35 -17.06 -14.69
C ASN A 130 -5.91 -16.72 -15.09
N TRP A 131 -5.02 -17.68 -14.94
CA TRP A 131 -3.60 -17.55 -15.32
C TRP A 131 -3.21 -18.45 -16.49
N PHE A 132 -4.17 -18.83 -17.33
CA PHE A 132 -3.92 -19.67 -18.49
C PHE A 132 -2.82 -19.09 -19.40
N ASP A 133 -1.94 -19.95 -19.87
CA ASP A 133 -0.80 -19.60 -20.72
C ASP A 133 0.02 -18.42 -20.15
N ASP A 134 0.41 -18.55 -18.88
CA ASP A 134 1.18 -17.51 -18.15
C ASP A 134 0.45 -16.17 -18.08
N GLY A 135 -0.86 -16.18 -17.98
CA GLY A 135 -1.68 -14.98 -17.84
C GLY A 135 -1.76 -14.13 -19.11
N ARG A 136 -1.59 -14.74 -20.29
CA ARG A 136 -1.57 -14.02 -21.59
C ARG A 136 -2.77 -13.10 -21.76
N GLU A 137 -3.98 -13.62 -21.59
CA GLU A 137 -5.20 -12.84 -21.75
C GLU A 137 -5.27 -11.61 -20.83
N MET A 138 -4.81 -11.76 -19.58
CA MET A 138 -4.76 -10.65 -18.63
C MET A 138 -3.72 -9.60 -19.03
N LYS A 139 -2.55 -10.03 -19.46
CA LYS A 139 -1.48 -9.14 -19.93
C LYS A 139 -1.92 -8.34 -21.16
N GLU A 140 -2.57 -8.98 -22.11
CA GLU A 140 -3.13 -8.33 -23.30
C GLU A 140 -4.22 -7.31 -22.93
N ALA A 141 -5.11 -7.64 -22.00
CA ALA A 141 -6.15 -6.73 -21.53
C ALA A 141 -5.60 -5.50 -20.78
N ILE A 142 -4.44 -5.62 -20.16
CA ILE A 142 -3.77 -4.48 -19.50
C ILE A 142 -3.12 -3.56 -20.54
N LEU A 143 -2.49 -4.14 -21.59
CA LEU A 143 -1.80 -3.38 -22.63
C LEU A 143 -2.75 -2.69 -23.62
N SER A 144 -4.02 -3.13 -23.67
CA SER A 144 -5.04 -2.56 -24.55
C SER A 144 -5.78 -1.35 -23.95
N LYS A 145 -5.46 -0.94 -22.74
CA LYS A 145 -6.01 0.24 -22.06
C LYS A 145 -5.07 1.44 -22.17
#